data_53ed6adca204faa9d17bc26f0d598fc7
#
_entry.id   53ed6adca204faa9d17bc26f0d598fc7
#
_cell.length_a   1.000
_cell.length_b   1.000
_cell.length_c   1.000
_cell.angle_alpha   90.00
_cell.angle_beta   90.00
_cell.angle_gamma   90.00
#
_symmetry.space_group_name_H-M   'P 1'
#
loop_
_entity.id
_entity.type
_entity.pdbx_description
1 polymer ?
#
loop_
_entity_poly.entity_id
_entity_poly.type
_entity_poly.pdbx_seq_one_letter_code
_entity_poly.pdbx_strand_id
1 'polypeptide(L)'
;MLYSTVAALALILNTILNWDALRNVRFRVGNQDKRLVYFRYGHFTLAANFYFLSDILWGLLYEYRNVPGIFPILYSDTVFYFIFMLATMLTWARYIVAYLKTNNRKSLLMLHGVWAMFMLGLIYLMVNRFYHFIFSFDNSHNYIPESGRYVTFVLQIFFYLVTSIYMMQVALRSGSRKKIKYMTAAITSIVICVFTFLQVYFTYYPYYAMGLIVGICLVHTFIEAGEKEEKEIHDHIASTMAEDYEVIYYIDIETGEFLEFAKSQKFKSLNIPVEGKDFFSEVKKTAEEYVYPDDREYAVGFYNLDTMLKNLEGRRSFSFKYRVISFGEPRFNLFTVMRTSDKKYLIFFVKDIEDELNAEKKQKESQKKTVTFTQIAEGLASNYDDIYYVNIVDSSYVNYAVNNIYGQLQVNQSGDDFYVSLFLIFQRLSISRIRRCLRNLWIKTICFQFLIVIKAVV
;
A
#
# COMPACT_ATOMS: atom_id res chain seq x y z
N MET A 1 26.71 39.35 -15.06
CA MET A 1 26.73 38.66 -13.72
C MET A 1 25.36 38.20 -13.23
N LEU A 2 24.33 39.04 -13.09
CA LEU A 2 23.02 38.62 -12.53
C LEU A 2 22.35 37.48 -13.33
N TYR A 3 22.51 37.48 -14.65
CA TYR A 3 21.93 36.49 -15.55
C TYR A 3 22.44 35.07 -15.22
N SER A 4 23.77 34.90 -15.24
CA SER A 4 24.41 33.61 -14.98
C SER A 4 24.27 33.13 -13.53
N THR A 5 24.10 34.02 -12.54
CA THR A 5 23.91 33.62 -11.13
C THR A 5 22.58 32.93 -10.90
N VAL A 6 21.50 33.36 -11.55
CA VAL A 6 20.19 32.73 -11.44
C VAL A 6 20.22 31.31 -12.04
N ALA A 7 20.82 31.16 -13.21
CA ALA A 7 20.95 29.86 -13.87
C ALA A 7 21.87 28.90 -13.07
N ALA A 8 22.94 29.43 -12.46
CA ALA A 8 23.83 28.66 -11.58
C ALA A 8 23.09 28.15 -10.32
N LEU A 9 22.32 29.02 -9.69
CA LEU A 9 21.48 28.64 -8.55
C LEU A 9 20.45 27.56 -8.97
N ALA A 10 19.82 27.75 -10.13
CA ALA A 10 18.87 26.78 -10.66
C ALA A 10 19.49 25.40 -10.94
N LEU A 11 20.71 25.39 -11.49
CA LEU A 11 21.48 24.15 -11.74
C LEU A 11 21.79 23.44 -10.42
N ILE A 12 22.29 24.16 -9.41
CA ILE A 12 22.64 23.60 -8.11
C ILE A 12 21.38 23.04 -7.43
N LEU A 13 20.31 23.82 -7.34
CA LEU A 13 19.05 23.40 -6.73
C LEU A 13 18.46 22.17 -7.43
N ASN A 14 18.39 22.18 -8.77
CA ASN A 14 17.86 21.05 -9.51
C ASN A 14 18.70 19.78 -9.27
N THR A 15 20.03 19.92 -9.23
CA THR A 15 20.93 18.78 -9.02
C THR A 15 20.79 18.20 -7.61
N ILE A 16 20.70 19.05 -6.58
CA ILE A 16 20.56 18.60 -5.19
C ILE A 16 19.20 17.95 -4.97
N LEU A 17 18.10 18.63 -5.35
CA LEU A 17 16.75 18.14 -5.13
C LEU A 17 16.45 16.84 -5.89
N ASN A 18 17.00 16.68 -7.09
CA ASN A 18 16.66 15.57 -7.96
C ASN A 18 17.85 14.61 -8.19
N TRP A 19 18.79 14.52 -7.23
CA TRP A 19 19.98 13.68 -7.33
C TRP A 19 19.65 12.22 -7.65
N ASP A 20 18.66 11.65 -6.97
CA ASP A 20 18.25 10.27 -7.17
C ASP A 20 17.64 10.04 -8.57
N ALA A 21 16.82 10.99 -9.03
CA ALA A 21 16.27 10.93 -10.39
C ALA A 21 17.36 11.02 -11.47
N LEU A 22 18.36 11.88 -11.27
CA LEU A 22 19.49 12.06 -12.18
C LEU A 22 20.42 10.84 -12.19
N ARG A 23 20.70 10.24 -11.03
CA ARG A 23 21.54 9.02 -10.90
C ARG A 23 20.92 7.84 -11.63
N ASN A 24 19.59 7.69 -11.57
CA ASN A 24 18.86 6.55 -12.12
C ASN A 24 18.51 6.68 -13.61
N VAL A 25 18.90 7.77 -14.29
CA VAL A 25 18.69 7.96 -15.75
C VAL A 25 19.35 6.87 -16.59
N ARG A 26 20.44 6.26 -16.11
CA ARG A 26 21.22 5.23 -16.85
C ARG A 26 20.63 3.82 -16.77
N PHE A 27 19.76 3.53 -15.80
CA PHE A 27 19.29 2.17 -15.56
C PHE A 27 17.90 1.95 -16.18
N ARG A 28 17.89 1.40 -17.39
CA ARG A 28 16.70 0.88 -18.04
C ARG A 28 16.39 -0.50 -17.45
N VAL A 29 15.66 -0.57 -16.35
CA VAL A 29 15.28 -1.86 -15.75
C VAL A 29 13.78 -1.97 -15.62
N GLY A 30 13.21 -2.94 -16.34
CA GLY A 30 11.97 -3.64 -16.04
C GLY A 30 10.66 -2.85 -16.13
N ASN A 31 9.67 -3.56 -16.55
CA ASN A 31 8.30 -3.19 -16.92
C ASN A 31 7.38 -2.77 -15.75
N GLN A 32 7.86 -1.99 -14.76
CA GLN A 32 7.00 -1.44 -13.73
C GLN A 32 6.69 0.03 -14.02
N ASP A 33 5.41 0.34 -14.17
CA ASP A 33 4.88 1.66 -14.54
C ASP A 33 5.43 2.84 -13.72
N LYS A 34 5.65 2.66 -12.41
CA LYS A 34 6.20 3.71 -11.53
C LYS A 34 7.64 4.05 -11.91
N ARG A 35 8.46 3.04 -12.22
CA ARG A 35 9.86 3.24 -12.65
C ARG A 35 9.94 4.01 -13.95
N LEU A 36 8.99 3.80 -14.88
CA LEU A 36 8.94 4.54 -16.14
C LEU A 36 8.67 6.04 -15.91
N VAL A 37 7.77 6.39 -15.01
CA VAL A 37 7.47 7.79 -14.67
C VAL A 37 8.71 8.47 -14.08
N TYR A 38 9.37 7.83 -13.12
CA TYR A 38 10.58 8.33 -12.48
C TYR A 38 11.75 8.48 -13.48
N PHE A 39 11.94 7.50 -14.33
CA PHE A 39 12.93 7.55 -15.43
C PHE A 39 12.66 8.71 -16.40
N ARG A 40 11.40 8.99 -16.78
CA ARG A 40 11.04 10.12 -17.62
C ARG A 40 11.22 11.46 -16.92
N TYR A 41 10.95 11.51 -15.63
CA TYR A 41 11.24 12.68 -14.82
C TYR A 41 12.74 12.97 -14.77
N GLY A 42 13.58 11.96 -14.58
CA GLY A 42 15.04 12.10 -14.62
C GLY A 42 15.56 12.65 -15.96
N HIS A 43 14.94 12.30 -17.10
CA HIS A 43 15.29 12.90 -18.38
C HIS A 43 14.91 14.39 -18.47
N PHE A 44 13.77 14.76 -17.87
CA PHE A 44 13.37 16.16 -17.84
C PHE A 44 14.31 17.00 -17.00
N THR A 45 14.64 16.55 -15.78
CA THR A 45 15.60 17.24 -14.90
C THR A 45 17.02 17.31 -15.48
N LEU A 46 17.43 16.27 -16.22
CA LEU A 46 18.71 16.25 -16.94
C LEU A 46 18.73 17.27 -18.10
N ALA A 47 17.66 17.32 -18.90
CA ALA A 47 17.53 18.30 -19.98
C ALA A 47 17.53 19.73 -19.44
N ALA A 48 16.87 19.96 -18.28
CA ALA A 48 16.89 21.24 -17.60
C ALA A 48 18.30 21.61 -17.10
N ASN A 49 19.08 20.65 -16.60
CA ASN A 49 20.47 20.90 -16.19
C ASN A 49 21.35 21.30 -17.39
N PHE A 50 21.20 20.67 -18.54
CA PHE A 50 21.90 21.10 -19.76
C PHE A 50 21.49 22.50 -20.20
N TYR A 51 20.19 22.82 -20.10
CA TYR A 51 19.72 24.17 -20.35
C TYR A 51 20.34 25.20 -19.39
N PHE A 52 20.31 24.95 -18.08
CA PHE A 52 20.92 25.85 -17.09
C PHE A 52 22.43 26.02 -17.31
N LEU A 53 23.14 24.93 -17.67
CA LEU A 53 24.57 25.01 -17.97
C LEU A 53 24.84 25.90 -19.19
N SER A 54 24.09 25.73 -20.28
CA SER A 54 24.19 26.58 -21.47
C SER A 54 23.82 28.03 -21.13
N ASP A 55 22.81 28.26 -20.29
CA ASP A 55 22.38 29.60 -19.86
C ASP A 55 23.48 30.32 -19.03
N ILE A 56 24.19 29.57 -18.19
CA ILE A 56 25.37 30.08 -17.46
C ILE A 56 26.50 30.45 -18.42
N LEU A 57 26.83 29.50 -19.33
CA LEU A 57 27.90 29.69 -20.31
C LEU A 57 27.60 30.87 -21.23
N TRP A 58 26.37 30.99 -21.70
CA TRP A 58 25.93 32.11 -22.53
C TRP A 58 26.18 33.46 -21.85
N GLY A 59 25.78 33.60 -20.56
CA GLY A 59 25.99 34.84 -19.83
C GLY A 59 27.47 35.17 -19.62
N LEU A 60 28.31 34.17 -19.34
CA LEU A 60 29.75 34.37 -19.19
C LEU A 60 30.43 34.69 -20.54
N LEU A 61 30.15 33.94 -21.61
CA LEU A 61 30.73 34.15 -22.94
C LEU A 61 30.29 35.49 -23.52
N TYR A 62 29.05 35.93 -23.23
CA TYR A 62 28.56 37.23 -23.72
C TYR A 62 29.29 38.45 -23.12
N GLU A 63 29.76 38.33 -21.85
CA GLU A 63 30.59 39.36 -21.24
C GLU A 63 31.96 39.50 -21.95
N TYR A 64 32.55 38.39 -22.41
CA TYR A 64 33.83 38.32 -23.08
C TYR A 64 33.73 38.21 -24.62
N ARG A 65 32.57 38.56 -25.24
CA ARG A 65 32.30 38.37 -26.65
C ARG A 65 33.27 39.01 -27.64
N ASN A 66 33.95 40.09 -27.19
CA ASN A 66 34.92 40.82 -28.02
C ASN A 66 36.33 40.27 -27.95
N VAL A 67 36.60 39.25 -27.10
CA VAL A 67 37.89 38.56 -27.02
C VAL A 67 38.04 37.65 -28.22
N PRO A 68 39.19 37.68 -28.91
CA PRO A 68 39.44 36.83 -30.07
C PRO A 68 39.21 35.36 -29.74
N GLY A 69 38.47 34.65 -30.57
CA GLY A 69 38.18 33.20 -30.41
C GLY A 69 36.96 32.88 -29.52
N ILE A 70 36.39 33.83 -28.79
CA ILE A 70 35.18 33.59 -27.95
C ILE A 70 33.90 33.57 -28.79
N PHE A 71 33.81 34.40 -29.83
CA PHE A 71 32.58 34.51 -30.64
C PHE A 71 32.09 33.19 -31.25
N PRO A 72 32.91 32.30 -31.85
CA PRO A 72 32.43 31.03 -32.36
C PRO A 72 31.85 30.12 -31.26
N ILE A 73 32.41 30.20 -30.05
CA ILE A 73 31.97 29.43 -28.90
C ILE A 73 30.61 29.97 -28.45
N LEU A 74 30.48 31.31 -28.33
CA LEU A 74 29.22 31.98 -27.98
C LEU A 74 28.12 31.68 -29.00
N TYR A 75 28.42 31.69 -30.30
CA TYR A 75 27.45 31.32 -31.34
C TYR A 75 26.98 29.87 -31.18
N SER A 76 27.91 28.95 -30.96
CA SER A 76 27.61 27.53 -30.75
C SER A 76 26.78 27.30 -29.50
N ASP A 77 27.14 27.96 -28.40
CA ASP A 77 26.36 27.88 -27.15
C ASP A 77 24.95 28.46 -27.29
N THR A 78 24.79 29.55 -28.06
CA THR A 78 23.45 30.11 -28.38
C THR A 78 22.58 29.07 -29.12
N VAL A 79 23.15 28.28 -30.03
CA VAL A 79 22.44 27.17 -30.68
C VAL A 79 22.06 26.10 -29.70
N PHE A 80 22.99 25.66 -28.81
CA PHE A 80 22.72 24.68 -27.76
C PHE A 80 21.67 25.17 -26.77
N TYR A 81 21.67 26.43 -26.38
CA TYR A 81 20.66 27.06 -25.57
C TYR A 81 19.25 26.81 -26.11
N PHE A 82 19.01 27.07 -27.39
CA PHE A 82 17.71 26.79 -28.05
C PHE A 82 17.41 25.30 -28.16
N ILE A 83 18.44 24.46 -28.43
CA ILE A 83 18.27 22.99 -28.48
C ILE A 83 17.82 22.46 -27.13
N PHE A 84 18.50 22.84 -26.04
CA PHE A 84 18.15 22.39 -24.71
C PHE A 84 16.81 22.93 -24.22
N MET A 85 16.44 24.14 -24.62
CA MET A 85 15.11 24.72 -24.39
C MET A 85 14.00 23.88 -25.06
N LEU A 86 14.20 23.43 -26.29
CA LEU A 86 13.28 22.52 -26.99
C LEU A 86 13.30 21.11 -26.34
N ALA A 87 14.45 20.64 -25.90
CA ALA A 87 14.59 19.34 -25.24
C ALA A 87 13.88 19.29 -23.90
N THR A 88 13.86 20.38 -23.10
CA THR A 88 13.07 20.44 -21.87
C THR A 88 11.57 20.32 -22.14
N MET A 89 11.06 20.96 -23.18
CA MET A 89 9.66 20.85 -23.61
C MET A 89 9.32 19.40 -24.03
N LEU A 90 10.19 18.76 -24.84
CA LEU A 90 10.00 17.38 -25.30
C LEU A 90 10.02 16.39 -24.10
N THR A 91 10.99 16.53 -23.21
CA THR A 91 11.14 15.63 -22.06
C THR A 91 10.03 15.84 -21.04
N TRP A 92 9.54 17.08 -20.85
CA TRP A 92 8.34 17.39 -20.08
C TRP A 92 7.10 16.67 -20.63
N ALA A 93 6.85 16.75 -21.93
CA ALA A 93 5.73 16.04 -22.55
C ALA A 93 5.80 14.53 -22.34
N ARG A 94 7.00 13.95 -22.51
CA ARG A 94 7.22 12.51 -22.28
C ARG A 94 6.98 12.11 -20.82
N TYR A 95 7.36 12.97 -19.90
CA TYR A 95 7.07 12.77 -18.47
C TYR A 95 5.56 12.81 -18.21
N ILE A 96 4.85 13.83 -18.71
CA ILE A 96 3.40 13.97 -18.54
C ILE A 96 2.64 12.77 -19.09
N VAL A 97 2.97 12.29 -20.29
CA VAL A 97 2.31 11.11 -20.89
C VAL A 97 2.53 9.85 -20.05
N ALA A 98 3.75 9.65 -19.57
CA ALA A 98 4.06 8.53 -18.65
C ALA A 98 3.32 8.65 -17.32
N TYR A 99 3.24 9.88 -16.78
CA TYR A 99 2.59 10.17 -15.52
C TYR A 99 1.08 9.91 -15.53
N LEU A 100 0.42 10.21 -16.64
CA LEU A 100 -1.00 9.96 -16.84
C LEU A 100 -1.36 8.48 -16.96
N LYS A 101 -0.38 7.61 -17.24
CA LYS A 101 -0.60 6.18 -17.51
C LYS A 101 -1.68 5.90 -18.56
N THR A 102 -1.99 6.88 -19.41
CA THR A 102 -3.05 6.79 -20.41
C THR A 102 -2.43 6.57 -21.77
N ASN A 103 -2.71 5.42 -22.36
CA ASN A 103 -2.37 5.13 -23.76
C ASN A 103 -3.51 5.58 -24.70
N ASN A 104 -4.14 6.72 -24.39
CA ASN A 104 -5.24 7.26 -25.16
C ASN A 104 -4.73 7.95 -26.44
N ARG A 105 -5.54 7.95 -27.51
CA ARG A 105 -5.22 8.64 -28.76
C ARG A 105 -4.80 10.10 -28.56
N LYS A 106 -5.38 10.81 -27.58
CA LYS A 106 -5.05 12.20 -27.24
C LYS A 106 -3.62 12.36 -26.69
N SER A 107 -3.20 11.49 -25.79
CA SER A 107 -1.84 11.53 -25.22
C SER A 107 -0.79 11.17 -26.28
N LEU A 108 -1.11 10.23 -27.15
CA LEU A 108 -0.24 9.84 -28.25
C LEU A 108 -0.13 10.99 -29.28
N LEU A 109 -1.23 11.64 -29.65
CA LEU A 109 -1.25 12.80 -30.53
C LEU A 109 -0.41 13.95 -29.96
N MET A 110 -0.54 14.23 -28.65
CA MET A 110 0.28 15.23 -27.96
C MET A 110 1.77 14.91 -28.06
N LEU A 111 2.14 13.65 -27.85
CA LEU A 111 3.54 13.20 -27.92
C LEU A 111 4.11 13.33 -29.34
N HIS A 112 3.35 12.93 -30.38
CA HIS A 112 3.76 13.11 -31.78
C HIS A 112 3.87 14.58 -32.15
N GLY A 113 2.91 15.41 -31.70
CA GLY A 113 2.94 16.85 -31.90
C GLY A 113 4.21 17.49 -31.34
N VAL A 114 4.62 17.14 -30.13
CA VAL A 114 5.85 17.65 -29.50
C VAL A 114 7.10 17.15 -30.20
N TRP A 115 7.14 15.89 -30.66
CA TRP A 115 8.24 15.39 -31.46
C TRP A 115 8.36 16.14 -32.78
N ALA A 116 7.24 16.40 -33.46
CA ALA A 116 7.21 17.20 -34.68
C ALA A 116 7.73 18.62 -34.42
N MET A 117 7.28 19.27 -33.33
CA MET A 117 7.76 20.61 -32.95
C MET A 117 9.26 20.63 -32.65
N PHE A 118 9.75 19.60 -31.94
CA PHE A 118 11.19 19.46 -31.65
C PHE A 118 12.00 19.35 -32.95
N MET A 119 11.59 18.47 -33.86
CA MET A 119 12.27 18.28 -35.15
C MET A 119 12.21 19.53 -36.03
N LEU A 120 11.05 20.19 -36.13
CA LEU A 120 10.90 21.45 -36.86
C LEU A 120 11.79 22.54 -36.21
N GLY A 121 11.87 22.61 -34.88
CA GLY A 121 12.73 23.54 -34.18
C GLY A 121 14.23 23.32 -34.50
N LEU A 122 14.68 22.06 -34.56
CA LEU A 122 16.04 21.73 -34.98
C LEU A 122 16.31 22.15 -36.43
N ILE A 123 15.40 21.88 -37.34
CA ILE A 123 15.54 22.31 -38.74
C ILE A 123 15.60 23.83 -38.81
N TYR A 124 14.72 24.52 -38.07
CA TYR A 124 14.69 25.98 -38.02
C TYR A 124 15.98 26.58 -37.48
N LEU A 125 16.60 25.96 -36.48
CA LEU A 125 17.92 26.33 -35.98
C LEU A 125 19.06 26.07 -37.00
N MET A 126 18.99 24.98 -37.77
CA MET A 126 19.95 24.73 -38.85
C MET A 126 19.84 25.81 -39.96
N VAL A 127 18.60 26.16 -40.30
CA VAL A 127 18.36 27.24 -41.32
C VAL A 127 18.81 28.59 -40.81
N ASN A 128 18.79 28.83 -39.50
CA ASN A 128 19.26 30.09 -38.89
C ASN A 128 20.74 30.38 -39.20
N ARG A 129 21.54 29.35 -39.42
CA ARG A 129 22.95 29.51 -39.80
C ARG A 129 23.15 30.30 -41.10
N PHE A 130 22.13 30.22 -42.04
CA PHE A 130 22.22 30.82 -43.34
C PHE A 130 21.35 32.11 -43.45
N TYR A 131 20.20 32.12 -42.83
CA TYR A 131 19.18 33.17 -43.00
C TYR A 131 18.96 34.06 -41.75
N HIS A 132 19.57 33.75 -40.60
CA HIS A 132 19.47 34.53 -39.37
C HIS A 132 18.06 34.84 -38.91
N PHE A 133 17.15 33.90 -39.00
CA PHE A 133 15.72 34.10 -38.64
C PHE A 133 15.47 34.18 -37.12
N ILE A 134 16.20 33.40 -36.32
CA ILE A 134 15.94 33.27 -34.88
C ILE A 134 16.77 34.30 -34.09
N PHE A 135 18.03 34.37 -34.43
CA PHE A 135 18.98 35.31 -33.84
C PHE A 135 20.10 35.66 -34.81
N SER A 136 20.67 36.82 -34.62
CA SER A 136 21.87 37.27 -35.29
C SER A 136 22.82 37.95 -34.32
N PHE A 137 24.02 38.25 -34.80
CA PHE A 137 24.98 39.05 -34.05
C PHE A 137 25.46 40.18 -34.94
N ASP A 138 25.61 41.40 -34.39
CA ASP A 138 26.15 42.56 -35.10
C ASP A 138 27.67 42.46 -35.26
N ASN A 139 28.27 43.46 -35.90
CA ASN A 139 29.71 43.56 -36.08
C ASN A 139 30.50 43.70 -34.77
N SER A 140 29.83 44.11 -33.68
CA SER A 140 30.35 44.22 -32.34
C SER A 140 30.03 43.00 -31.47
N HIS A 141 29.59 41.90 -32.12
CA HIS A 141 29.16 40.65 -31.46
C HIS A 141 28.04 40.81 -30.44
N ASN A 142 27.18 41.84 -30.58
CA ASN A 142 25.99 41.94 -29.75
C ASN A 142 24.91 41.04 -30.30
N TYR A 143 24.22 40.39 -29.38
CA TYR A 143 23.08 39.52 -29.72
C TYR A 143 21.88 40.35 -30.15
N ILE A 144 21.31 40.03 -31.31
CA ILE A 144 20.11 40.63 -31.86
C ILE A 144 19.02 39.56 -31.97
N PRO A 145 17.92 39.69 -31.20
CA PRO A 145 16.79 38.78 -31.32
C PRO A 145 16.01 39.05 -32.62
N GLU A 146 15.94 38.06 -33.48
CA GLU A 146 15.22 38.18 -34.76
C GLU A 146 13.75 37.75 -34.63
N SER A 147 12.92 38.09 -35.65
CA SER A 147 11.47 37.84 -35.63
C SER A 147 11.10 36.35 -35.50
N GLY A 148 11.90 35.45 -36.05
CA GLY A 148 11.69 33.99 -35.93
C GLY A 148 11.77 33.44 -34.52
N ARG A 149 12.48 34.15 -33.62
CA ARG A 149 12.50 33.81 -32.21
C ARG A 149 11.11 33.82 -31.59
N TYR A 150 10.26 34.76 -31.93
CA TYR A 150 8.88 34.85 -31.44
C TYR A 150 8.07 33.63 -31.84
N VAL A 151 8.29 33.07 -33.04
CA VAL A 151 7.63 31.85 -33.48
C VAL A 151 7.96 30.67 -32.58
N THR A 152 9.25 30.51 -32.18
CA THR A 152 9.68 29.42 -31.29
C THR A 152 9.03 29.54 -29.90
N PHE A 153 8.95 30.74 -29.34
CA PHE A 153 8.33 30.96 -28.03
C PHE A 153 6.81 30.79 -28.09
N VAL A 154 6.14 31.30 -29.11
CA VAL A 154 4.68 31.14 -29.27
C VAL A 154 4.29 29.66 -29.36
N LEU A 155 5.05 28.86 -30.09
CA LEU A 155 4.83 27.41 -30.17
C LEU A 155 5.02 26.73 -28.80
N GLN A 156 6.02 27.13 -28.01
CA GLN A 156 6.24 26.59 -26.69
C GLN A 156 5.12 26.99 -25.70
N ILE A 157 4.72 28.27 -25.71
CA ILE A 157 3.61 28.78 -24.91
C ILE A 157 2.33 28.01 -25.23
N PHE A 158 2.02 27.87 -26.53
CA PHE A 158 0.88 27.07 -26.97
C PHE A 158 0.93 25.64 -26.47
N PHE A 159 2.10 24.99 -26.57
CA PHE A 159 2.28 23.62 -26.08
C PHE A 159 2.06 23.50 -24.56
N TYR A 160 2.66 24.37 -23.75
CA TYR A 160 2.49 24.36 -22.29
C TYR A 160 1.04 24.63 -21.89
N LEU A 161 0.33 25.53 -22.59
CA LEU A 161 -1.11 25.79 -22.39
C LEU A 161 -1.96 24.55 -22.72
N VAL A 162 -1.75 23.93 -23.88
CA VAL A 162 -2.47 22.72 -24.29
C VAL A 162 -2.24 21.59 -23.27
N THR A 163 -0.99 21.42 -22.84
CA THR A 163 -0.62 20.42 -21.81
C THR A 163 -1.34 20.71 -20.49
N SER A 164 -1.36 21.97 -20.06
CA SER A 164 -2.03 22.37 -18.82
C SER A 164 -3.55 22.14 -18.89
N ILE A 165 -4.20 22.54 -19.97
CA ILE A 165 -5.65 22.33 -20.17
C ILE A 165 -5.96 20.84 -20.17
N TYR A 166 -5.17 20.02 -20.86
CA TYR A 166 -5.34 18.57 -20.88
C TYR A 166 -5.20 17.96 -19.48
N MET A 167 -4.17 18.33 -18.72
CA MET A 167 -3.96 17.86 -17.35
C MET A 167 -5.09 18.30 -16.43
N MET A 168 -5.59 19.52 -16.58
CA MET A 168 -6.73 20.02 -15.81
C MET A 168 -8.01 19.22 -16.10
N GLN A 169 -8.30 18.93 -17.37
CA GLN A 169 -9.44 18.09 -17.75
C GLN A 169 -9.35 16.69 -17.15
N VAL A 170 -8.16 16.09 -17.14
CA VAL A 170 -7.94 14.78 -16.53
C VAL A 170 -8.08 14.85 -15.01
N ALA A 171 -7.56 15.91 -14.38
CA ALA A 171 -7.66 16.14 -12.94
C ALA A 171 -9.12 16.24 -12.47
N LEU A 172 -9.95 16.99 -13.21
CA LEU A 172 -11.37 17.16 -12.87
C LEU A 172 -12.20 15.86 -12.97
N ARG A 173 -11.75 14.90 -13.77
CA ARG A 173 -12.40 13.59 -13.94
C ARG A 173 -11.83 12.52 -13.00
N SER A 174 -10.84 12.85 -12.20
CA SER A 174 -10.12 11.91 -11.34
C SER A 174 -10.57 12.02 -9.88
N GLY A 175 -10.47 10.93 -9.12
CA GLY A 175 -10.72 10.94 -7.67
C GLY A 175 -9.71 11.81 -6.89
N SER A 176 -10.07 12.21 -5.67
CA SER A 176 -9.39 13.24 -4.88
C SER A 176 -7.86 13.13 -4.83
N ARG A 177 -7.28 11.95 -4.58
CA ARG A 177 -5.82 11.75 -4.54
C ARG A 177 -5.13 12.00 -5.88
N LYS A 178 -5.70 11.48 -6.98
CA LYS A 178 -5.15 11.68 -8.32
C LYS A 178 -5.36 13.10 -8.82
N LYS A 179 -6.46 13.75 -8.41
CA LYS A 179 -6.80 15.12 -8.76
C LYS A 179 -5.69 16.10 -8.36
N ILE A 180 -5.21 16.03 -7.11
CA ILE A 180 -4.13 16.90 -6.62
C ILE A 180 -2.88 16.71 -7.48
N LYS A 181 -2.46 15.47 -7.76
CA LYS A 181 -1.28 15.15 -8.56
C LYS A 181 -1.34 15.72 -9.98
N TYR A 182 -2.49 15.57 -10.65
CA TYR A 182 -2.67 16.10 -12.02
C TYR A 182 -2.81 17.61 -12.04
N MET A 183 -3.42 18.18 -11.00
CA MET A 183 -3.53 19.63 -10.85
C MET A 183 -2.16 20.31 -10.71
N THR A 184 -1.24 19.70 -9.97
CA THR A 184 0.13 20.20 -9.83
C THR A 184 0.87 20.22 -11.15
N ALA A 185 0.77 19.15 -11.93
CA ALA A 185 1.39 19.11 -13.26
C ALA A 185 0.78 20.16 -14.20
N ALA A 186 -0.53 20.43 -14.08
CA ALA A 186 -1.19 21.52 -14.81
C ALA A 186 -0.66 22.90 -14.39
N ILE A 187 -0.55 23.14 -13.08
CA ILE A 187 -0.01 24.38 -12.50
C ILE A 187 1.44 24.57 -12.92
N THR A 188 2.26 23.51 -12.87
CA THR A 188 3.67 23.56 -13.32
C THR A 188 3.76 24.00 -14.79
N SER A 189 2.91 23.45 -15.67
CA SER A 189 2.88 23.84 -17.08
C SER A 189 2.47 25.32 -17.25
N ILE A 190 1.53 25.81 -16.42
CA ILE A 190 1.13 27.24 -16.44
C ILE A 190 2.29 28.12 -15.97
N VAL A 191 2.98 27.74 -14.91
CA VAL A 191 4.14 28.49 -14.39
C VAL A 191 5.21 28.61 -15.47
N ILE A 192 5.62 27.51 -16.09
CA ILE A 192 6.61 27.54 -17.17
C ILE A 192 6.10 28.40 -18.34
N CYS A 193 4.82 28.29 -18.68
CA CYS A 193 4.19 29.10 -19.73
C CYS A 193 4.30 30.60 -19.45
N VAL A 194 3.96 31.04 -18.23
CA VAL A 194 4.02 32.47 -17.83
C VAL A 194 5.45 33.00 -17.89
N PHE A 195 6.42 32.24 -17.37
CA PHE A 195 7.81 32.64 -17.42
C PHE A 195 8.38 32.61 -18.85
N THR A 196 7.92 31.68 -19.71
CA THR A 196 8.26 31.69 -21.13
C THR A 196 7.71 32.94 -21.83
N PHE A 197 6.49 33.36 -21.49
CA PHE A 197 5.90 34.58 -21.98
C PHE A 197 6.70 35.82 -21.54
N LEU A 198 7.13 35.90 -20.28
CA LEU A 198 7.99 36.99 -19.79
C LEU A 198 9.34 37.01 -20.54
N GLN A 199 9.92 35.84 -20.88
CA GLN A 199 11.15 35.74 -21.65
C GLN A 199 11.04 36.33 -23.07
N VAL A 200 9.83 36.38 -23.62
CA VAL A 200 9.60 37.04 -24.94
C VAL A 200 9.91 38.52 -24.87
N TYR A 201 9.43 39.19 -23.83
CA TYR A 201 9.58 40.64 -23.67
C TYR A 201 10.94 41.02 -23.04
N PHE A 202 11.45 40.23 -22.14
CA PHE A 202 12.64 40.54 -21.37
C PHE A 202 13.79 39.61 -21.77
N THR A 203 14.39 39.84 -22.93
CA THR A 203 15.40 38.98 -23.56
C THR A 203 16.63 38.76 -22.69
N TYR A 204 17.06 39.76 -21.93
CA TYR A 204 18.30 39.70 -21.14
C TYR A 204 18.08 39.29 -19.68
N TYR A 205 16.90 38.75 -19.34
CA TYR A 205 16.59 38.20 -18.02
C TYR A 205 16.34 36.71 -18.14
N PRO A 206 16.80 35.86 -17.20
CA PRO A 206 16.69 34.41 -17.29
C PRO A 206 15.31 33.90 -16.84
N TYR A 207 14.22 34.47 -17.36
CA TYR A 207 12.87 34.11 -16.93
C TYR A 207 12.52 32.67 -17.22
N TYR A 208 12.98 32.12 -18.36
CA TYR A 208 12.72 30.70 -18.66
C TYR A 208 13.42 29.77 -17.64
N ALA A 209 14.65 30.09 -17.24
CA ALA A 209 15.36 29.35 -16.17
C ALA A 209 14.58 29.43 -14.84
N MET A 210 14.05 30.61 -14.48
CA MET A 210 13.24 30.79 -13.29
C MET A 210 11.95 29.94 -13.37
N GLY A 211 11.27 29.94 -14.51
CA GLY A 211 10.06 29.12 -14.72
C GLY A 211 10.32 27.63 -14.62
N LEU A 212 11.43 27.16 -15.19
CA LEU A 212 11.85 25.77 -15.09
C LEU A 212 12.13 25.35 -13.65
N ILE A 213 12.95 26.12 -12.90
CA ILE A 213 13.30 25.73 -11.54
C ILE A 213 12.09 25.78 -10.60
N VAL A 214 11.23 26.78 -10.70
CA VAL A 214 9.97 26.81 -9.94
C VAL A 214 9.09 25.62 -10.29
N GLY A 215 8.95 25.31 -11.58
CA GLY A 215 8.20 24.11 -12.04
C GLY A 215 8.79 22.82 -11.51
N ILE A 216 10.11 22.68 -11.54
CA ILE A 216 10.82 21.49 -11.00
C ILE A 216 10.60 21.37 -9.50
N CYS A 217 10.72 22.46 -8.73
CA CYS A 217 10.46 22.46 -7.29
C CYS A 217 9.03 22.04 -6.97
N LEU A 218 8.03 22.55 -7.71
CA LEU A 218 6.65 22.13 -7.55
C LEU A 218 6.47 20.63 -7.76
N VAL A 219 7.01 20.08 -8.86
CA VAL A 219 6.91 18.66 -9.17
C VAL A 219 7.65 17.81 -8.14
N HIS A 220 8.88 18.22 -7.74
CA HIS A 220 9.66 17.51 -6.74
C HIS A 220 8.91 17.39 -5.42
N THR A 221 8.40 18.51 -4.88
CA THR A 221 7.62 18.53 -3.62
C THR A 221 6.44 17.57 -3.67
N PHE A 222 5.77 17.44 -4.80
CA PHE A 222 4.64 16.54 -4.95
C PHE A 222 5.03 15.07 -5.16
N ILE A 223 6.15 14.81 -5.82
CA ILE A 223 6.69 13.45 -5.92
C ILE A 223 7.09 12.97 -4.53
N GLU A 224 7.85 13.77 -3.78
CA GLU A 224 8.30 13.45 -2.43
C GLU A 224 7.12 13.26 -1.47
N ALA A 225 6.14 14.18 -1.47
CA ALA A 225 4.94 14.05 -0.66
C ALA A 225 4.15 12.77 -1.00
N GLY A 226 4.08 12.41 -2.29
CA GLY A 226 3.41 11.19 -2.73
C GLY A 226 4.12 9.91 -2.33
N GLU A 227 5.45 9.90 -2.34
CA GLU A 227 6.26 8.76 -1.88
C GLU A 227 6.18 8.62 -0.36
N LYS A 228 6.22 9.73 0.37
CA LYS A 228 6.05 9.75 1.82
C LYS A 228 4.68 9.23 2.24
N GLU A 229 3.59 9.73 1.62
CA GLU A 229 2.22 9.24 1.89
C GLU A 229 2.10 7.74 1.60
N GLU A 230 2.67 7.25 0.49
CA GLU A 230 2.65 5.83 0.15
C GLU A 230 3.42 5.00 1.18
N LYS A 231 4.58 5.47 1.61
CA LYS A 231 5.38 4.82 2.65
C LYS A 231 4.62 4.80 3.98
N GLU A 232 4.03 5.92 4.40
CA GLU A 232 3.22 5.99 5.62
C GLU A 232 2.03 5.02 5.59
N ILE A 233 1.36 4.88 4.45
CA ILE A 233 0.27 3.88 4.28
C ILE A 233 0.81 2.46 4.40
N HIS A 234 1.93 2.15 3.74
CA HIS A 234 2.55 0.84 3.85
C HIS A 234 3.01 0.53 5.28
N ASP A 235 3.64 1.49 5.94
CA ASP A 235 4.09 1.37 7.32
C ASP A 235 2.89 1.20 8.27
N HIS A 236 1.80 1.93 8.04
CA HIS A 236 0.57 1.79 8.83
C HIS A 236 -0.12 0.44 8.62
N ILE A 237 -0.24 -0.04 7.38
CA ILE A 237 -0.78 -1.38 7.09
C ILE A 237 0.10 -2.45 7.74
N ALA A 238 1.42 -2.31 7.58
CA ALA A 238 2.37 -3.26 8.13
C ALA A 238 2.34 -3.27 9.66
N SER A 239 2.26 -2.09 10.32
CA SER A 239 2.14 -2.00 11.79
C SER A 239 0.81 -2.56 12.29
N THR A 240 -0.31 -2.25 11.61
CA THR A 240 -1.63 -2.81 11.98
C THR A 240 -1.66 -4.33 11.83
N MET A 241 -1.08 -4.88 10.75
CA MET A 241 -0.93 -6.33 10.59
C MET A 241 -0.01 -6.94 11.66
N ALA A 242 0.97 -6.17 12.11
CA ALA A 242 1.91 -6.61 13.14
C ALA A 242 1.31 -6.60 14.55
N GLU A 243 0.19 -5.90 14.80
CA GLU A 243 -0.50 -5.90 16.10
C GLU A 243 -0.98 -7.28 16.52
N ASP A 244 -1.27 -8.17 15.56
CA ASP A 244 -1.65 -9.57 15.82
C ASP A 244 -0.46 -10.47 16.20
N TYR A 245 0.78 -9.97 16.12
CA TYR A 245 1.98 -10.72 16.37
C TYR A 245 2.79 -10.15 17.54
N GLU A 246 3.42 -11.01 18.29
CA GLU A 246 4.31 -10.61 19.38
C GLU A 246 5.63 -10.05 18.87
N VAL A 247 6.15 -10.61 17.77
CA VAL A 247 7.36 -10.13 17.10
C VAL A 247 7.38 -10.57 15.63
N ILE A 248 8.00 -9.74 14.80
CA ILE A 248 8.25 -10.05 13.37
C ILE A 248 9.72 -9.76 13.09
N TYR A 249 10.45 -10.77 12.59
CA TYR A 249 11.82 -10.63 12.10
C TYR A 249 11.89 -10.78 10.59
N TYR A 250 12.74 -9.99 9.99
CA TYR A 250 13.12 -10.04 8.58
C TYR A 250 14.58 -10.47 8.50
N ILE A 251 14.86 -11.60 7.84
CA ILE A 251 16.16 -12.29 7.90
C ILE A 251 16.68 -12.47 6.49
N ASP A 252 17.90 -12.03 6.22
CA ASP A 252 18.62 -12.30 4.98
C ASP A 252 19.18 -13.73 5.00
N ILE A 253 18.86 -14.52 3.94
CA ILE A 253 19.25 -15.94 3.87
C ILE A 253 20.76 -16.11 3.62
N GLU A 254 21.39 -15.17 2.87
CA GLU A 254 22.78 -15.28 2.50
C GLU A 254 23.72 -14.84 3.64
N THR A 255 23.37 -13.75 4.34
CA THR A 255 24.22 -13.16 5.36
C THR A 255 23.86 -13.58 6.79
N GLY A 256 22.63 -14.04 7.02
CA GLY A 256 22.09 -14.29 8.36
C GLY A 256 21.71 -13.01 9.12
N GLU A 257 21.93 -11.83 8.50
CA GLU A 257 21.56 -10.55 9.10
C GLU A 257 20.05 -10.46 9.28
N PHE A 258 19.63 -9.88 10.39
CA PHE A 258 18.21 -9.74 10.69
C PHE A 258 17.86 -8.37 11.24
N LEU A 259 16.59 -8.01 11.01
CA LEU A 259 15.98 -6.79 11.51
C LEU A 259 14.62 -7.11 12.13
N GLU A 260 14.39 -6.62 13.34
CA GLU A 260 13.09 -6.66 14.00
C GLU A 260 12.18 -5.60 13.37
N PHE A 261 11.04 -6.02 12.85
CA PHE A 261 10.07 -5.13 12.24
C PHE A 261 9.00 -4.64 13.23
N ALA A 262 8.55 -5.51 14.13
CA ALA A 262 7.57 -5.20 15.15
C ALA A 262 7.80 -6.05 16.39
N LYS A 263 7.50 -5.52 17.58
CA LYS A 263 7.65 -6.20 18.87
C LYS A 263 6.63 -5.70 19.88
N SER A 264 5.86 -6.62 20.45
CA SER A 264 4.94 -6.33 21.53
C SER A 264 5.69 -5.98 22.84
N GLN A 265 4.99 -5.33 23.75
CA GLN A 265 5.58 -5.05 25.08
C GLN A 265 5.94 -6.34 25.86
N LYS A 266 5.19 -7.42 25.66
CA LYS A 266 5.46 -8.71 26.29
C LYS A 266 6.80 -9.30 25.83
N PHE A 267 7.09 -9.23 24.54
CA PHE A 267 8.35 -9.74 23.95
C PHE A 267 9.56 -8.84 24.20
N LYS A 268 9.36 -7.57 24.55
CA LYS A 268 10.46 -6.66 24.95
C LYS A 268 11.22 -7.18 26.16
N SER A 269 10.58 -7.94 27.04
CA SER A 269 11.21 -8.55 28.23
C SER A 269 12.19 -9.68 27.89
N LEU A 270 12.13 -10.24 26.68
CA LEU A 270 12.98 -11.36 26.25
C LEU A 270 14.38 -10.94 25.77
N ASN A 271 14.70 -9.65 25.82
CA ASN A 271 16.03 -9.07 25.55
C ASN A 271 16.68 -9.52 24.22
N ILE A 272 15.87 -9.88 23.20
CA ILE A 272 16.36 -10.25 21.87
C ILE A 272 16.78 -8.96 21.15
N PRO A 273 17.96 -8.91 20.49
CA PRO A 273 18.41 -7.74 19.76
C PRO A 273 17.43 -7.33 18.65
N VAL A 274 17.29 -6.00 18.43
CA VAL A 274 16.46 -5.44 17.35
C VAL A 274 17.06 -5.71 15.96
N GLU A 275 18.39 -5.82 15.91
CA GLU A 275 19.17 -6.13 14.70
C GLU A 275 20.41 -6.93 15.05
N GLY A 276 20.91 -7.72 14.13
CA GLY A 276 22.12 -8.52 14.35
C GLY A 276 22.62 -9.17 13.07
N LYS A 277 23.78 -9.82 13.18
CA LYS A 277 24.47 -10.46 12.05
C LYS A 277 24.17 -11.94 11.89
N ASP A 278 23.67 -12.60 12.93
CA ASP A 278 23.35 -14.04 12.91
C ASP A 278 22.11 -14.32 13.73
N PHE A 279 20.97 -14.34 13.05
CA PHE A 279 19.66 -14.60 13.65
C PHE A 279 19.61 -15.95 14.38
N PHE A 280 20.13 -16.99 13.75
CA PHE A 280 20.00 -18.35 14.25
C PHE A 280 20.78 -18.57 15.54
N SER A 281 21.97 -17.97 15.65
CA SER A 281 22.77 -18.02 16.88
C SER A 281 22.11 -17.25 18.02
N GLU A 282 21.57 -16.06 17.75
CA GLU A 282 20.94 -15.23 18.78
C GLU A 282 19.63 -15.86 19.28
N VAL A 283 18.80 -16.40 18.38
CA VAL A 283 17.53 -17.03 18.77
C VAL A 283 17.77 -18.36 19.51
N LYS A 284 18.83 -19.11 19.19
CA LYS A 284 19.18 -20.33 19.95
C LYS A 284 19.52 -20.01 21.39
N LYS A 285 20.35 -18.99 21.66
CA LYS A 285 20.68 -18.55 23.03
C LYS A 285 19.42 -18.15 23.79
N THR A 286 18.54 -17.36 23.14
CA THR A 286 17.27 -16.94 23.74
C THR A 286 16.34 -18.13 24.00
N ALA A 287 16.31 -19.12 23.10
CA ALA A 287 15.52 -20.33 23.28
C ALA A 287 15.94 -21.15 24.47
N GLU A 288 17.26 -21.26 24.77
CA GLU A 288 17.78 -21.93 25.95
C GLU A 288 17.33 -21.27 27.26
N GLU A 289 17.11 -19.97 27.26
CA GLU A 289 16.71 -19.20 28.44
C GLU A 289 15.20 -19.17 28.64
N TYR A 290 14.43 -18.87 27.58
CA TYR A 290 13.00 -18.54 27.68
C TYR A 290 12.05 -19.65 27.25
N VAL A 291 12.50 -20.68 26.52
CA VAL A 291 11.64 -21.81 26.14
C VAL A 291 11.42 -22.73 27.37
N TYR A 292 10.16 -23.18 27.51
CA TYR A 292 9.81 -24.13 28.56
C TYR A 292 10.67 -25.40 28.46
N PRO A 293 11.21 -25.93 29.58
CA PRO A 293 12.23 -26.98 29.57
C PRO A 293 11.90 -28.20 28.68
N ASP A 294 10.67 -28.71 28.78
CA ASP A 294 10.25 -29.89 28.00
C ASP A 294 10.19 -29.64 26.50
N ASP A 295 10.06 -28.38 26.06
CA ASP A 295 9.91 -28.01 24.66
C ASP A 295 11.23 -27.53 24.02
N ARG A 296 12.33 -27.42 24.81
CA ARG A 296 13.61 -26.84 24.35
C ARG A 296 14.24 -27.60 23.20
N GLU A 297 14.39 -28.91 23.35
CA GLU A 297 15.01 -29.74 22.34
C GLU A 297 14.25 -29.64 20.99
N TYR A 298 12.91 -29.69 21.08
CA TYR A 298 12.02 -29.52 19.95
C TYR A 298 12.19 -28.12 19.30
N ALA A 299 12.15 -27.05 20.07
CA ALA A 299 12.25 -25.68 19.58
C ALA A 299 13.61 -25.38 18.91
N VAL A 300 14.70 -25.75 19.59
CA VAL A 300 16.08 -25.53 19.10
C VAL A 300 16.33 -26.25 17.78
N GLY A 301 15.70 -27.43 17.58
CA GLY A 301 15.80 -28.19 16.32
C GLY A 301 15.29 -27.42 15.10
N PHE A 302 14.35 -26.48 15.26
CA PHE A 302 13.86 -25.65 14.17
C PHE A 302 14.75 -24.43 13.90
N TYR A 303 15.56 -23.96 14.85
CA TYR A 303 16.41 -22.78 14.68
C TYR A 303 17.71 -23.09 13.94
N ASN A 304 17.55 -23.65 12.75
CA ASN A 304 18.62 -23.90 11.81
C ASN A 304 18.13 -23.55 10.39
N LEU A 305 18.92 -22.82 9.63
CA LEU A 305 18.58 -22.37 8.28
C LEU A 305 18.23 -23.53 7.36
N ASP A 306 19.03 -24.62 7.36
CA ASP A 306 18.81 -25.78 6.50
C ASP A 306 17.48 -26.47 6.83
N THR A 307 17.19 -26.61 8.13
CA THR A 307 15.91 -27.19 8.59
C THR A 307 14.73 -26.33 8.16
N MET A 308 14.83 -25.01 8.28
CA MET A 308 13.77 -24.09 7.86
C MET A 308 13.56 -24.13 6.34
N LEU A 309 14.64 -24.10 5.55
CA LEU A 309 14.56 -24.16 4.10
C LEU A 309 13.97 -25.48 3.61
N LYS A 310 14.34 -26.60 4.24
CA LYS A 310 13.78 -27.93 3.96
C LYS A 310 12.29 -27.99 4.25
N ASN A 311 11.82 -27.42 5.36
CA ASN A 311 10.39 -27.38 5.68
C ASN A 311 9.58 -26.43 4.77
N LEU A 312 10.25 -25.49 4.09
CA LEU A 312 9.66 -24.59 3.10
C LEU A 312 9.67 -25.17 1.66
N GLU A 313 10.27 -26.33 1.41
CA GLU A 313 10.25 -26.95 0.09
C GLU A 313 8.81 -27.29 -0.33
N GLY A 314 8.39 -26.73 -1.48
CA GLY A 314 7.03 -26.89 -1.99
C GLY A 314 5.93 -26.16 -1.20
N ARG A 315 6.27 -25.39 -0.18
CA ARG A 315 5.34 -24.64 0.65
C ARG A 315 5.73 -23.16 0.73
N ARG A 316 4.74 -22.29 0.88
CA ARG A 316 4.98 -20.84 1.08
C ARG A 316 5.36 -20.50 2.52
N SER A 317 4.83 -21.28 3.47
CA SER A 317 5.07 -21.11 4.90
C SER A 317 4.95 -22.42 5.64
N PHE A 318 5.57 -22.53 6.79
CA PHE A 318 5.30 -23.55 7.77
C PHE A 318 5.23 -22.95 9.17
N SER A 319 4.57 -23.64 10.10
CA SER A 319 4.40 -23.18 11.48
C SER A 319 4.70 -24.31 12.46
N PHE A 320 5.24 -23.95 13.59
CA PHE A 320 5.48 -24.83 14.74
C PHE A 320 5.12 -24.09 16.02
N LYS A 321 4.80 -24.82 17.08
CA LYS A 321 4.34 -24.23 18.34
C LYS A 321 5.06 -24.85 19.51
N TYR A 322 5.41 -24.05 20.50
CA TYR A 322 5.95 -24.47 21.78
C TYR A 322 5.67 -23.39 22.84
N ARG A 323 5.96 -23.72 24.11
CA ARG A 323 5.72 -22.80 25.22
C ARG A 323 6.95 -21.92 25.47
N VAL A 324 6.70 -20.62 25.59
CA VAL A 324 7.70 -19.62 26.02
C VAL A 324 7.31 -19.13 27.40
N ILE A 325 8.29 -18.99 28.27
CA ILE A 325 8.10 -18.41 29.60
C ILE A 325 8.06 -16.89 29.46
N SER A 326 6.89 -16.32 29.59
CA SER A 326 6.67 -14.87 29.53
C SER A 326 6.07 -14.41 30.87
N PHE A 327 6.71 -13.42 31.52
CA PHE A 327 6.33 -12.94 32.86
C PHE A 327 6.21 -14.06 33.92
N GLY A 328 7.04 -15.11 33.82
CA GLY A 328 7.07 -16.23 34.78
C GLY A 328 6.04 -17.33 34.52
N GLU A 329 5.19 -17.20 33.50
CA GLU A 329 4.20 -18.19 33.09
C GLU A 329 4.50 -18.79 31.73
N PRO A 330 4.34 -20.11 31.53
CA PRO A 330 4.48 -20.75 30.23
C PRO A 330 3.24 -20.48 29.37
N ARG A 331 3.43 -19.86 28.21
CA ARG A 331 2.37 -19.58 27.24
C ARG A 331 2.69 -20.20 25.88
N PHE A 332 1.70 -20.78 25.22
CA PHE A 332 1.87 -21.30 23.86
C PHE A 332 2.02 -20.18 22.85
N ASN A 333 3.11 -20.22 22.09
CA ASN A 333 3.37 -19.34 20.99
C ASN A 333 3.40 -20.14 19.67
N LEU A 334 2.81 -19.57 18.63
CA LEU A 334 2.86 -20.07 17.26
C LEU A 334 3.96 -19.32 16.50
N PHE A 335 4.94 -20.05 16.03
CA PHE A 335 6.03 -19.56 15.22
C PHE A 335 5.76 -19.91 13.76
N THR A 336 5.72 -18.91 12.91
CA THR A 336 5.47 -19.10 11.48
C THR A 336 6.63 -18.53 10.68
N VAL A 337 7.16 -19.31 9.76
CA VAL A 337 8.24 -18.93 8.86
C VAL A 337 7.70 -18.86 7.43
N MET A 338 7.97 -17.77 6.75
CA MET A 338 7.63 -17.57 5.34
C MET A 338 8.86 -17.17 4.55
N ARG A 339 8.92 -17.61 3.28
CA ARG A 339 9.94 -17.18 2.35
C ARG A 339 9.39 -16.09 1.43
N THR A 340 10.15 -15.02 1.20
CA THR A 340 9.80 -13.97 0.25
C THR A 340 9.76 -14.46 -1.19
N SER A 341 9.01 -13.79 -2.07
CA SER A 341 8.84 -14.21 -3.47
C SER A 341 10.13 -14.20 -4.27
N ASP A 342 11.09 -13.33 -3.93
CA ASP A 342 12.43 -13.26 -4.52
C ASP A 342 13.41 -14.30 -3.96
N LYS A 343 12.96 -15.07 -2.97
CA LYS A 343 13.70 -16.14 -2.29
C LYS A 343 14.97 -15.70 -1.54
N LYS A 344 15.14 -14.40 -1.30
CA LYS A 344 16.32 -13.84 -0.62
C LYS A 344 16.17 -13.74 0.88
N TYR A 345 14.92 -13.62 1.36
CA TYR A 345 14.65 -13.36 2.77
C TYR A 345 13.66 -14.35 3.35
N LEU A 346 13.79 -14.56 4.68
CA LEU A 346 12.79 -15.20 5.51
C LEU A 346 12.09 -14.16 6.38
N ILE A 347 10.79 -14.32 6.58
CA ILE A 347 10.02 -13.55 7.53
C ILE A 347 9.56 -14.52 8.62
N PHE A 348 9.89 -14.20 9.85
CA PHE A 348 9.60 -15.00 11.02
C PHE A 348 8.58 -14.28 11.89
N PHE A 349 7.44 -14.92 12.12
CA PHE A 349 6.34 -14.36 12.90
C PHE A 349 6.17 -15.17 14.19
N VAL A 350 5.91 -14.48 15.29
CA VAL A 350 5.56 -15.09 16.57
C VAL A 350 4.22 -14.56 17.04
N LYS A 351 3.29 -15.44 17.37
CA LYS A 351 1.97 -15.11 17.90
C LYS A 351 1.69 -15.86 19.19
N ASP A 352 1.25 -15.17 20.25
CA ASP A 352 0.71 -15.81 21.45
C ASP A 352 -0.66 -16.39 21.12
N ILE A 353 -0.83 -17.70 21.31
CA ILE A 353 -2.08 -18.44 21.01
C ILE A 353 -2.70 -19.07 22.25
N GLU A 354 -2.25 -18.73 23.46
CA GLU A 354 -2.74 -19.32 24.70
C GLU A 354 -4.23 -19.10 24.90
N ASP A 355 -4.69 -17.87 24.66
CA ASP A 355 -6.09 -17.52 24.87
C ASP A 355 -6.99 -18.20 23.81
N GLU A 356 -6.51 -18.33 22.56
CA GLU A 356 -7.20 -19.05 21.48
C GLU A 356 -7.33 -20.55 21.81
N LEU A 357 -6.25 -21.17 22.29
CA LEU A 357 -6.25 -22.58 22.68
C LEU A 357 -7.19 -22.84 23.87
N ASN A 358 -7.23 -21.92 24.84
CA ASN A 358 -8.12 -22.02 25.97
C ASN A 358 -9.59 -21.86 25.59
N ALA A 359 -9.90 -20.94 24.67
CA ALA A 359 -11.24 -20.78 24.11
C ALA A 359 -11.67 -22.05 23.34
N GLU A 360 -10.79 -22.63 22.51
CA GLU A 360 -11.08 -23.87 21.77
C GLU A 360 -11.32 -25.05 22.71
N LYS A 361 -10.52 -25.20 23.79
CA LYS A 361 -10.73 -26.22 24.83
C LYS A 361 -12.10 -26.09 25.49
N LYS A 362 -12.46 -24.86 25.93
CA LYS A 362 -13.77 -24.59 26.53
C LYS A 362 -14.92 -24.93 25.59
N GLN A 363 -14.78 -24.57 24.31
CA GLN A 363 -15.81 -24.87 23.31
C GLN A 363 -15.95 -26.40 23.09
N LYS A 364 -14.83 -27.13 22.98
CA LYS A 364 -14.83 -28.59 22.84
C LYS A 364 -15.43 -29.28 24.08
N GLU A 365 -15.13 -28.79 25.28
CA GLU A 365 -15.71 -29.32 26.52
C GLU A 365 -17.22 -29.05 26.58
N SER A 366 -17.67 -27.86 26.20
CA SER A 366 -19.09 -27.54 26.12
C SER A 366 -19.82 -28.43 25.11
N GLN A 367 -19.25 -28.62 23.93
CA GLN A 367 -19.81 -29.52 22.92
C GLN A 367 -19.89 -30.97 23.42
N LYS A 368 -18.82 -31.49 24.08
CA LYS A 368 -18.83 -32.84 24.66
C LYS A 368 -19.93 -32.96 25.71
N LYS A 369 -20.12 -31.99 26.60
CA LYS A 369 -21.18 -31.98 27.60
C LYS A 369 -22.57 -32.03 26.93
N THR A 370 -22.78 -31.25 25.88
CA THR A 370 -24.06 -31.23 25.14
C THR A 370 -24.33 -32.57 24.45
N VAL A 371 -23.34 -33.16 23.76
CA VAL A 371 -23.48 -34.48 23.13
C VAL A 371 -23.77 -35.57 24.16
N THR A 372 -23.04 -35.59 25.28
CA THR A 372 -23.25 -36.56 26.35
C THR A 372 -24.65 -36.41 26.96
N PHE A 373 -25.09 -35.19 27.17
CA PHE A 373 -26.46 -34.93 27.70
C PHE A 373 -27.54 -35.42 26.74
N THR A 374 -27.37 -35.16 25.42
CA THR A 374 -28.31 -35.64 24.39
C THR A 374 -28.33 -37.17 24.34
N GLN A 375 -27.19 -37.85 24.38
CA GLN A 375 -27.10 -39.32 24.41
C GLN A 375 -27.76 -39.94 25.67
N ILE A 376 -27.59 -39.32 26.83
CA ILE A 376 -28.25 -39.73 28.06
C ILE A 376 -29.76 -39.54 27.94
N ALA A 377 -30.22 -38.40 27.41
CA ALA A 377 -31.64 -38.12 27.19
C ALA A 377 -32.27 -39.13 26.20
N GLU A 378 -31.60 -39.44 25.11
CA GLU A 378 -32.04 -40.47 24.15
C GLU A 378 -32.07 -41.85 24.77
N GLY A 379 -31.07 -42.22 25.58
CA GLY A 379 -31.01 -43.51 26.29
C GLY A 379 -32.14 -43.63 27.34
N LEU A 380 -32.46 -42.56 28.04
CA LEU A 380 -33.59 -42.53 28.97
C LEU A 380 -34.92 -42.57 28.20
N ALA A 381 -35.00 -41.90 27.04
CA ALA A 381 -36.21 -41.85 26.21
C ALA A 381 -36.60 -43.23 25.67
N SER A 382 -35.68 -44.19 25.56
CA SER A 382 -36.01 -45.56 25.16
C SER A 382 -36.99 -46.29 26.13
N ASN A 383 -37.10 -45.84 27.37
CA ASN A 383 -37.97 -46.39 28.42
C ASN A 383 -39.24 -45.57 28.66
N TYR A 384 -39.38 -44.44 27.99
CA TYR A 384 -40.52 -43.53 28.16
C TYR A 384 -41.03 -43.13 26.78
N ASP A 385 -42.33 -42.92 26.66
CA ASP A 385 -43.00 -42.54 25.40
C ASP A 385 -42.60 -41.10 24.96
N ASP A 386 -42.52 -40.19 25.92
CA ASP A 386 -42.10 -38.80 25.72
C ASP A 386 -41.29 -38.26 26.90
N ILE A 387 -40.22 -37.50 26.61
CA ILE A 387 -39.43 -36.78 27.58
C ILE A 387 -39.38 -35.32 27.19
N TYR A 388 -39.80 -34.43 28.10
CA TYR A 388 -39.76 -32.99 27.94
C TYR A 388 -38.65 -32.40 28.82
N TYR A 389 -37.79 -31.64 28.23
CA TYR A 389 -36.91 -30.74 28.95
C TYR A 389 -37.50 -29.35 28.97
N VAL A 390 -37.82 -28.84 30.14
CA VAL A 390 -38.50 -27.56 30.34
C VAL A 390 -37.62 -26.61 31.14
N ASN A 391 -37.38 -25.41 30.61
CA ASN A 391 -36.70 -24.33 31.31
C ASN A 391 -37.75 -23.67 32.26
N ILE A 392 -37.46 -23.67 33.57
CA ILE A 392 -38.37 -23.12 34.57
C ILE A 392 -38.48 -21.60 34.50
N VAL A 393 -37.45 -20.92 33.99
CA VAL A 393 -37.38 -19.44 34.00
C VAL A 393 -38.30 -18.84 32.93
N ASP A 394 -38.26 -19.39 31.71
CA ASP A 394 -38.98 -18.89 30.54
C ASP A 394 -40.07 -19.84 30.03
N SER A 395 -40.20 -21.02 30.65
CA SER A 395 -41.14 -22.07 30.25
C SER A 395 -40.89 -22.69 28.89
N SER A 396 -39.77 -22.34 28.22
CA SER A 396 -39.38 -22.95 26.95
C SER A 396 -39.11 -24.44 27.12
N TYR A 397 -39.40 -25.25 26.09
CA TYR A 397 -39.24 -26.69 26.18
C TYR A 397 -38.75 -27.31 24.89
N VAL A 398 -38.10 -28.49 25.05
CA VAL A 398 -37.69 -29.40 23.96
C VAL A 398 -38.22 -30.80 24.29
N ASN A 399 -38.85 -31.45 23.33
CA ASN A 399 -39.32 -32.83 23.43
C ASN A 399 -38.32 -33.80 22.78
N TYR A 400 -37.93 -34.83 23.52
CA TYR A 400 -37.09 -35.92 23.05
C TYR A 400 -37.95 -37.19 22.88
N ALA A 401 -38.84 -37.21 21.86
CA ALA A 401 -39.66 -38.38 21.55
C ALA A 401 -38.85 -39.44 20.82
N VAL A 402 -38.83 -40.66 21.31
CA VAL A 402 -38.19 -41.82 20.63
C VAL A 402 -39.26 -42.64 19.89
N ASN A 403 -40.46 -42.74 20.42
CA ASN A 403 -41.56 -43.48 19.81
C ASN A 403 -42.65 -42.54 19.28
N ASN A 404 -42.87 -42.60 17.97
CA ASN A 404 -43.90 -41.77 17.30
C ASN A 404 -45.33 -42.22 17.55
N ILE A 405 -45.61 -42.92 18.68
CA ILE A 405 -46.91 -43.44 19.04
C ILE A 405 -47.92 -42.31 19.16
N TYR A 406 -47.46 -41.14 19.64
CA TYR A 406 -48.28 -39.92 19.79
C TYR A 406 -48.09 -38.91 18.66
N GLY A 407 -47.39 -39.26 17.56
CA GLY A 407 -47.22 -38.34 16.41
C GLY A 407 -48.54 -37.84 15.80
N GLN A 408 -49.65 -38.55 16.01
CA GLN A 408 -50.97 -38.11 15.61
C GLN A 408 -51.49 -36.92 16.46
N LEU A 409 -50.88 -36.65 17.62
CA LEU A 409 -51.27 -35.53 18.51
C LEU A 409 -50.64 -34.18 18.10
N GLN A 410 -49.80 -34.19 17.03
CA GLN A 410 -49.13 -32.96 16.53
C GLN A 410 -48.45 -32.12 17.64
N VAL A 411 -47.72 -32.78 18.53
CA VAL A 411 -46.95 -32.10 19.58
C VAL A 411 -45.72 -31.52 18.90
N ASN A 412 -45.48 -30.22 19.07
CA ASN A 412 -44.27 -29.58 18.56
C ASN A 412 -43.03 -30.12 19.29
N GLN A 413 -41.96 -30.37 18.58
CA GLN A 413 -40.68 -30.83 19.17
C GLN A 413 -40.05 -29.80 20.10
N SER A 414 -40.40 -28.50 19.97
CA SER A 414 -39.94 -27.42 20.83
C SER A 414 -40.99 -26.29 20.85
N GLY A 415 -40.98 -25.49 21.88
CA GLY A 415 -41.89 -24.33 22.00
C GLY A 415 -41.44 -23.39 23.11
N ASP A 416 -42.03 -22.20 23.10
CA ASP A 416 -41.69 -21.12 24.04
C ASP A 416 -42.44 -21.23 25.37
N ASP A 417 -43.55 -22.01 25.43
CA ASP A 417 -44.32 -22.24 26.67
C ASP A 417 -44.83 -23.68 26.74
N PHE A 418 -44.22 -24.45 27.62
CA PHE A 418 -44.57 -25.84 27.87
C PHE A 418 -46.00 -26.01 28.39
N TYR A 419 -46.42 -25.16 29.32
CA TYR A 419 -47.73 -25.30 30.01
C TYR A 419 -48.87 -24.99 29.06
N VAL A 420 -48.73 -24.01 28.19
CA VAL A 420 -49.69 -23.70 27.13
C VAL A 420 -49.77 -24.83 26.12
N SER A 421 -48.62 -25.35 25.68
CA SER A 421 -48.60 -26.48 24.75
C SER A 421 -49.20 -27.74 25.33
N LEU A 422 -48.92 -28.04 26.58
CA LEU A 422 -49.52 -29.16 27.31
C LEU A 422 -51.04 -29.01 27.44
N PHE A 423 -51.54 -27.80 27.76
CA PHE A 423 -52.97 -27.49 27.86
C PHE A 423 -53.71 -27.71 26.52
N LEU A 424 -53.08 -27.28 25.39
CA LEU A 424 -53.64 -27.50 24.05
C LEU A 424 -53.72 -28.98 23.68
N ILE A 425 -52.72 -29.77 24.08
CA ILE A 425 -52.73 -31.25 23.90
C ILE A 425 -53.91 -31.87 24.67
N PHE A 426 -54.11 -31.49 25.94
CA PHE A 426 -55.24 -31.98 26.73
C PHE A 426 -56.60 -31.53 26.20
N GLN A 427 -56.71 -30.39 25.57
CA GLN A 427 -57.94 -29.98 24.88
C GLN A 427 -58.27 -30.81 23.66
N ARG A 428 -57.25 -31.27 22.91
CA ARG A 428 -57.41 -32.12 21.73
C ARG A 428 -57.75 -33.58 22.08
N LEU A 429 -57.31 -34.09 23.24
CA LEU A 429 -57.67 -35.40 23.76
C LEU A 429 -59.13 -35.40 24.27
N SER A 430 -60.04 -35.47 23.33
CA SER A 430 -61.49 -35.35 23.55
C SER A 430 -62.06 -36.63 24.21
N ILE A 431 -61.86 -36.84 25.51
CA ILE A 431 -62.56 -37.85 26.27
C ILE A 431 -63.41 -37.13 27.35
N SER A 432 -64.71 -37.05 27.10
CA SER A 432 -65.62 -36.25 27.85
C SER A 432 -65.80 -36.61 29.38
N ARG A 433 -65.22 -37.74 29.81
CA ARG A 433 -65.18 -38.18 31.20
C ARG A 433 -63.95 -37.66 31.98
N ILE A 434 -62.91 -37.36 31.37
CA ILE A 434 -61.61 -36.97 32.00
C ILE A 434 -61.62 -35.45 32.28
N ARG A 435 -62.38 -34.68 31.53
CA ARG A 435 -62.45 -33.19 31.66
C ARG A 435 -62.93 -32.69 33.05
N ARG A 436 -63.67 -33.47 33.76
CA ARG A 436 -64.26 -33.10 35.10
C ARG A 436 -63.29 -33.48 36.24
N CYS A 437 -62.50 -34.53 36.10
CA CYS A 437 -61.54 -34.99 37.10
C CYS A 437 -60.27 -34.14 37.08
N LEU A 438 -59.78 -33.72 35.90
CA LEU A 438 -58.51 -32.97 35.73
C LEU A 438 -58.57 -31.52 36.18
N ARG A 439 -59.77 -30.89 36.25
CA ARG A 439 -59.90 -29.51 36.71
C ARG A 439 -59.58 -29.34 38.22
N ASN A 440 -59.66 -30.40 39.01
CA ASN A 440 -59.37 -30.37 40.44
C ASN A 440 -58.07 -31.02 40.87
N LEU A 441 -57.36 -31.72 39.96
CA LEU A 441 -56.13 -32.43 40.27
C LEU A 441 -54.82 -31.77 39.61
N TRP A 442 -54.97 -30.56 39.20
CA TRP A 442 -54.13 -29.91 38.16
C TRP A 442 -52.70 -29.63 38.51
N ILE A 443 -52.17 -29.86 39.67
CA ILE A 443 -50.79 -29.50 39.98
C ILE A 443 -49.96 -30.63 40.65
N LYS A 444 -50.55 -31.65 41.21
CA LYS A 444 -49.78 -32.62 42.03
C LYS A 444 -49.68 -34.06 41.51
N THR A 445 -50.59 -34.51 40.66
CA THR A 445 -50.69 -35.96 40.37
C THR A 445 -50.17 -36.33 38.96
N ILE A 446 -50.11 -35.37 38.02
CA ILE A 446 -49.65 -35.63 36.64
C ILE A 446 -48.11 -35.69 36.58
N CYS A 447 -47.38 -35.13 37.52
CA CYS A 447 -45.92 -35.25 37.61
C CYS A 447 -45.45 -36.67 37.91
N PHE A 448 -46.32 -37.62 38.27
CA PHE A 448 -45.92 -38.97 38.64
C PHE A 448 -45.90 -40.01 37.49
N GLN A 449 -46.50 -39.70 36.37
CA GLN A 449 -46.46 -40.59 35.18
C GLN A 449 -45.60 -40.12 34.04
N PHE A 450 -45.16 -38.84 34.06
CA PHE A 450 -44.21 -38.30 33.09
C PHE A 450 -42.94 -37.94 33.81
N LEU A 451 -41.81 -38.47 33.39
CA LEU A 451 -40.53 -38.03 33.92
C LEU A 451 -40.21 -36.66 33.33
N ILE A 452 -40.55 -35.61 34.11
CA ILE A 452 -40.18 -34.24 33.76
C ILE A 452 -38.81 -33.98 34.38
N VAL A 453 -37.75 -33.93 33.56
CA VAL A 453 -36.43 -33.51 34.03
C VAL A 453 -36.41 -31.99 34.07
N ILE A 454 -36.62 -31.42 35.24
CA ILE A 454 -36.58 -29.97 35.46
C ILE A 454 -35.18 -29.62 35.96
N LYS A 455 -34.44 -28.83 35.19
CA LYS A 455 -33.17 -28.26 35.61
C LYS A 455 -33.36 -26.78 35.94
N ALA A 456 -33.25 -26.41 37.21
CA ALA A 456 -33.07 -25.02 37.60
C ALA A 456 -31.61 -24.61 37.20
N VAL A 457 -31.48 -23.61 36.34
CA VAL A 457 -30.21 -22.92 36.15
C VAL A 457 -30.25 -21.74 37.12
N VAL A 458 -29.39 -21.81 38.17
CA VAL A 458 -29.10 -20.70 39.09
C VAL A 458 -28.03 -19.83 38.42
#